data_e14671aa153483bb985acede7e1feeae
#
_entry.id   e14671aa153483bb985acede7e1feeae
#
_cell.length_a   1.000
_cell.length_b   1.000
_cell.length_c   1.000
_cell.angle_alpha   90.00
_cell.angle_beta   90.00
_cell.angle_gamma   90.00
#
_symmetry.space_group_name_H-M   'P 1'
#
loop_
_entity.id
_entity.type
_entity.pdbx_description
1 polymer ?
#
loop_
_entity_poly.entity_id
_entity_poly.type
_entity_poly.pdbx_seq_one_letter_code
_entity_poly.pdbx_strand_id
1 'polypeptide(L)'
;MSLPDGPRTPPTLQLIQWIANPLSFMRNCSERYGDSFTVYFGEKMSRAVVFSDPQSLQIILTSDESKQFDAPGELNVVFEPLLGAQSVIGLSGDRHRRMRHLMMPPFHGERMRSYGELIADITDEVMRGCVIGKRFVLRKCMQTITLRVILRAVFGLEEGLRYRQMERALVSLLDASSTRLSVGFLYFPILRQNLGPLSPWGSFVRKREWIDRLIYDEIAERRTQQDTNRNDVLTLLMSAHDEAGEALTNGELRDELMTLLAAGHETTASALTWAL
;
A
#
# COMPACT_ATOMS: atom_id res chain seq x y z
N MET A 1 31.02 4.41 -15.82
CA MET A 1 30.56 3.02 -15.73
C MET A 1 29.41 2.82 -16.70
N SER A 2 29.42 1.74 -17.48
CA SER A 2 28.30 1.37 -18.35
C SER A 2 27.23 0.68 -17.48
N LEU A 3 25.94 0.90 -17.80
CA LEU A 3 24.87 0.14 -17.19
C LEU A 3 24.94 -1.33 -17.60
N PRO A 4 24.42 -2.26 -16.78
CA PRO A 4 24.25 -3.66 -17.17
C PRO A 4 23.44 -3.78 -18.46
N ASP A 5 23.71 -4.82 -19.25
CA ASP A 5 22.94 -5.13 -20.44
C ASP A 5 21.48 -5.44 -20.13
N GLY A 6 20.60 -5.33 -21.12
CA GLY A 6 19.18 -5.60 -20.95
C GLY A 6 18.43 -5.70 -22.28
N PRO A 7 17.10 -5.93 -22.25
CA PRO A 7 16.30 -6.04 -23.46
C PRO A 7 16.36 -4.76 -24.29
N ARG A 8 16.57 -4.91 -25.60
CA ARG A 8 16.64 -3.80 -26.57
C ARG A 8 15.30 -3.46 -27.24
N THR A 9 14.23 -4.11 -26.78
CA THR A 9 12.87 -3.80 -27.24
C THR A 9 12.44 -2.40 -26.81
N PRO A 10 11.53 -1.73 -27.54
CA PRO A 10 11.03 -0.40 -27.15
C PRO A 10 10.49 -0.38 -25.71
N PRO A 11 10.69 0.73 -24.97
CA PRO A 11 10.27 0.85 -23.56
C PRO A 11 8.80 0.51 -23.32
N THR A 12 7.90 0.96 -24.19
CA THR A 12 6.48 0.67 -24.12
C THR A 12 6.18 -0.83 -24.24
N LEU A 13 6.92 -1.54 -25.09
CA LEU A 13 6.76 -2.99 -25.25
C LEU A 13 7.25 -3.74 -24.00
N GLN A 14 8.38 -3.32 -23.41
CA GLN A 14 8.88 -3.89 -22.15
C GLN A 14 7.84 -3.71 -21.03
N LEU A 15 7.26 -2.52 -20.92
CA LEU A 15 6.20 -2.23 -19.95
C LEU A 15 4.97 -3.13 -20.17
N ILE A 16 4.51 -3.29 -21.42
CA ILE A 16 3.37 -4.16 -21.74
C ILE A 16 3.69 -5.63 -21.39
N GLN A 17 4.88 -6.11 -21.72
CA GLN A 17 5.32 -7.48 -21.39
C GLN A 17 5.36 -7.69 -19.88
N TRP A 18 5.88 -6.71 -19.12
CA TRP A 18 5.90 -6.77 -17.67
C TRP A 18 4.51 -6.76 -17.06
N ILE A 19 3.60 -5.91 -17.53
CA ILE A 19 2.19 -5.87 -17.04
C ILE A 19 1.46 -7.18 -17.39
N ALA A 20 1.69 -7.73 -18.56
CA ALA A 20 1.02 -8.95 -19.02
C ALA A 20 1.49 -10.19 -18.24
N ASN A 21 2.80 -10.34 -18.02
CA ASN A 21 3.37 -11.46 -17.28
C ASN A 21 4.72 -11.09 -16.64
N PRO A 22 4.69 -10.45 -15.44
CA PRO A 22 5.89 -9.93 -14.80
C PRO A 22 6.92 -11.02 -14.47
N LEU A 23 6.46 -12.18 -14.00
CA LEU A 23 7.36 -13.28 -13.63
C LEU A 23 8.11 -13.84 -14.83
N SER A 24 7.42 -14.09 -15.94
CA SER A 24 8.07 -14.58 -17.16
C SER A 24 9.01 -13.53 -17.76
N PHE A 25 8.63 -12.26 -17.71
CA PHE A 25 9.48 -11.18 -18.19
C PHE A 25 10.78 -11.09 -17.39
N MET A 26 10.69 -11.06 -16.06
CA MET A 26 11.85 -11.00 -15.17
C MET A 26 12.76 -12.24 -15.30
N ARG A 27 12.17 -13.44 -15.33
CA ARG A 27 12.90 -14.69 -15.50
C ARG A 27 13.66 -14.73 -16.84
N ASN A 28 13.00 -14.39 -17.94
CA ASN A 28 13.64 -14.37 -19.25
C ASN A 28 14.80 -13.35 -19.31
N CYS A 29 14.66 -12.21 -18.61
CA CYS A 29 15.73 -11.23 -18.49
C CYS A 29 16.90 -11.78 -17.67
N SER A 30 16.65 -12.39 -16.52
CA SER A 30 17.69 -12.97 -15.67
C SER A 30 18.41 -14.13 -16.37
N GLU A 31 17.70 -15.03 -17.03
CA GLU A 31 18.30 -16.14 -17.80
C GLU A 31 19.22 -15.63 -18.93
N ARG A 32 18.89 -14.48 -19.54
CA ARG A 32 19.63 -13.96 -20.69
C ARG A 32 20.75 -13.00 -20.31
N TYR A 33 20.57 -12.18 -19.27
CA TYR A 33 21.48 -11.08 -18.93
C TYR A 33 22.16 -11.26 -17.57
N GLY A 34 21.77 -12.31 -16.80
CA GLY A 34 22.31 -12.57 -15.47
C GLY A 34 21.56 -11.86 -14.35
N ASP A 35 22.20 -11.80 -13.18
CA ASP A 35 21.59 -11.27 -11.94
C ASP A 35 21.43 -9.75 -11.89
N SER A 36 22.00 -9.05 -12.86
CA SER A 36 21.88 -7.60 -12.98
C SER A 36 21.57 -7.23 -14.42
N PHE A 37 20.44 -6.56 -14.65
CA PHE A 37 20.05 -6.13 -16.00
C PHE A 37 19.28 -4.84 -15.99
N THR A 38 19.31 -4.11 -17.10
CA THR A 38 18.63 -2.82 -17.28
C THR A 38 17.32 -3.00 -18.05
N VAL A 39 16.22 -2.43 -17.52
CA VAL A 39 14.89 -2.42 -18.15
C VAL A 39 14.37 -0.99 -18.27
N TYR A 40 13.41 -0.80 -19.18
CA TYR A 40 12.80 0.50 -19.44
C TYR A 40 11.29 0.35 -19.32
N PHE A 41 10.68 1.00 -18.31
CA PHE A 41 9.24 0.94 -18.04
C PHE A 41 8.51 2.23 -18.47
N GLY A 42 8.53 2.54 -19.77
CA GLY A 42 7.90 3.71 -20.34
C GLY A 42 8.70 5.01 -20.13
N GLU A 43 8.14 6.14 -20.57
CA GLU A 43 8.85 7.42 -20.57
C GLU A 43 9.06 8.03 -19.18
N LYS A 44 8.15 7.78 -18.23
CA LYS A 44 8.22 8.36 -16.88
C LYS A 44 9.10 7.57 -15.90
N MET A 45 9.22 6.26 -16.06
CA MET A 45 10.19 5.41 -15.33
C MET A 45 11.34 5.09 -16.28
N SER A 46 12.18 6.08 -16.55
CA SER A 46 13.10 6.08 -17.70
C SER A 46 14.04 4.89 -17.75
N ARG A 47 14.64 4.47 -16.65
CA ARG A 47 15.57 3.33 -16.59
C ARG A 47 15.54 2.72 -15.20
N ALA A 48 15.44 1.40 -15.10
CA ALA A 48 15.59 0.66 -13.87
C ALA A 48 16.66 -0.42 -14.04
N VAL A 49 17.56 -0.52 -13.09
CA VAL A 49 18.49 -1.66 -13.00
C VAL A 49 17.92 -2.63 -11.98
N VAL A 50 17.68 -3.84 -12.41
CA VAL A 50 17.21 -4.93 -11.56
C VAL A 50 18.41 -5.69 -11.03
N PHE A 51 18.43 -5.96 -9.73
CA PHE A 51 19.42 -6.79 -9.06
C PHE A 51 18.72 -7.97 -8.41
N SER A 52 19.30 -9.17 -8.57
CA SER A 52 18.83 -10.40 -7.91
C SER A 52 19.93 -11.11 -7.09
N ASP A 53 21.16 -10.66 -7.20
CA ASP A 53 22.25 -11.22 -6.39
C ASP A 53 22.17 -10.79 -4.91
N PRO A 54 22.45 -11.71 -3.96
CA PRO A 54 22.31 -11.43 -2.53
C PRO A 54 23.22 -10.31 -2.01
N GLN A 55 24.40 -10.11 -2.60
CA GLN A 55 25.35 -9.10 -2.14
C GLN A 55 24.87 -7.69 -2.51
N SER A 56 24.44 -7.49 -3.76
CA SER A 56 23.85 -6.22 -4.19
C SER A 56 22.57 -5.89 -3.40
N LEU A 57 21.71 -6.88 -3.19
CA LEU A 57 20.50 -6.71 -2.37
C LEU A 57 20.84 -6.33 -0.93
N GLN A 58 21.84 -6.96 -0.32
CA GLN A 58 22.29 -6.62 1.01
C GLN A 58 22.76 -5.17 1.07
N ILE A 59 23.62 -4.73 0.14
CA ILE A 59 24.12 -3.37 0.08
C ILE A 59 22.98 -2.36 -0.07
N ILE A 60 22.04 -2.59 -1.00
CA ILE A 60 20.90 -1.68 -1.25
C ILE A 60 19.99 -1.57 -0.01
N LEU A 61 19.65 -2.72 0.61
CA LEU A 61 18.70 -2.78 1.71
C LEU A 61 19.27 -2.32 3.05
N THR A 62 20.59 -2.38 3.24
CA THR A 62 21.24 -1.95 4.50
C THR A 62 21.85 -0.56 4.44
N SER A 63 21.87 0.07 3.26
CA SER A 63 22.46 1.41 3.07
C SER A 63 21.47 2.55 3.40
N ASP A 64 20.65 2.37 4.40
CA ASP A 64 19.45 3.17 4.72
C ASP A 64 19.73 4.66 5.02
N GLU A 65 20.92 5.07 5.32
CA GLU A 65 21.26 6.48 5.57
C GLU A 65 22.51 6.92 4.79
N SER A 66 22.99 6.09 3.90
CA SER A 66 24.16 6.43 3.12
C SER A 66 23.79 7.42 2.03
N LYS A 67 24.65 8.42 1.81
CA LYS A 67 24.56 9.33 0.67
C LYS A 67 24.70 8.62 -0.69
N GLN A 68 24.70 7.29 -0.73
CA GLN A 68 24.91 6.48 -1.93
C GLN A 68 23.59 6.12 -2.64
N PHE A 69 22.50 5.97 -1.88
CA PHE A 69 21.19 5.63 -2.41
C PHE A 69 20.15 6.64 -1.92
N ASP A 70 19.25 7.01 -2.80
CA ASP A 70 18.09 7.85 -2.50
C ASP A 70 16.84 7.11 -3.00
N ALA A 71 15.72 7.30 -2.31
CA ALA A 71 14.42 6.74 -2.67
C ALA A 71 13.44 7.87 -2.99
N PRO A 72 13.58 8.53 -4.15
CA PRO A 72 12.74 9.67 -4.48
C PRO A 72 11.29 9.23 -4.67
N GLY A 73 10.38 9.86 -3.92
CA GLY A 73 8.94 9.56 -3.94
C GLY A 73 8.31 9.82 -5.31
N GLU A 74 8.91 10.70 -6.12
CA GLU A 74 8.46 11.00 -7.48
C GLU A 74 8.41 9.77 -8.39
N LEU A 75 9.18 8.73 -8.12
CA LEU A 75 9.11 7.47 -8.83
C LEU A 75 7.83 6.68 -8.50
N ASN A 76 7.21 6.98 -7.36
CA ASN A 76 6.00 6.33 -6.87
C ASN A 76 4.71 7.10 -7.22
N VAL A 77 4.77 8.15 -8.01
CA VAL A 77 3.60 8.93 -8.47
C VAL A 77 2.51 8.07 -9.13
N VAL A 78 2.88 6.90 -9.58
CA VAL A 78 1.95 5.89 -10.12
C VAL A 78 0.87 5.49 -9.10
N PHE A 79 1.16 5.56 -7.81
CA PHE A 79 0.23 5.22 -6.74
C PHE A 79 -0.62 6.41 -6.25
N GLU A 80 -0.30 7.64 -6.67
CA GLU A 80 -1.03 8.85 -6.27
C GLU A 80 -2.57 8.74 -6.45
N PRO A 81 -3.09 8.16 -7.55
CA PRO A 81 -4.54 8.03 -7.71
C PRO A 81 -5.23 7.20 -6.62
N LEU A 82 -4.51 6.30 -5.97
CA LEU A 82 -5.01 5.46 -4.88
C LEU A 82 -4.70 6.07 -3.51
N LEU A 83 -3.43 6.41 -3.28
CA LEU A 83 -2.92 6.78 -1.97
C LEU A 83 -3.10 8.28 -1.67
N GLY A 84 -3.06 9.13 -2.69
CA GLY A 84 -3.05 10.58 -2.58
C GLY A 84 -1.65 11.17 -2.72
N ALA A 85 -1.60 12.48 -2.94
CA ALA A 85 -0.36 13.22 -3.23
C ALA A 85 0.50 13.48 -1.98
N GLN A 86 -0.05 13.23 -0.78
CA GLN A 86 0.62 13.47 0.50
C GLN A 86 1.07 12.17 1.18
N SER A 87 0.83 11.01 0.57
CA SER A 87 1.29 9.70 1.04
C SER A 87 2.82 9.69 1.18
N VAL A 88 3.32 9.17 2.31
CA VAL A 88 4.76 9.04 2.58
C VAL A 88 5.51 8.32 1.47
N ILE A 89 4.86 7.40 0.77
CA ILE A 89 5.44 6.67 -0.37
C ILE A 89 5.75 7.60 -1.56
N GLY A 90 4.95 8.66 -1.74
CA GLY A 90 5.09 9.63 -2.81
C GLY A 90 5.91 10.87 -2.44
N LEU A 91 6.34 11.00 -1.18
CA LEU A 91 7.09 12.15 -0.69
C LEU A 91 8.60 11.93 -0.80
N SER A 92 9.37 13.03 -0.90
CA SER A 92 10.83 13.05 -0.93
C SER A 92 11.38 14.09 0.06
N GLY A 93 12.66 13.95 0.39
CA GLY A 93 13.42 14.92 1.19
C GLY A 93 12.81 15.21 2.57
N ASP A 94 12.74 16.50 2.93
CA ASP A 94 12.26 16.94 4.26
C ASP A 94 10.79 16.57 4.52
N ARG A 95 9.96 16.62 3.49
CA ARG A 95 8.55 16.21 3.61
C ARG A 95 8.40 14.73 3.95
N HIS A 96 9.19 13.88 3.30
CA HIS A 96 9.24 12.44 3.61
C HIS A 96 9.73 12.21 5.04
N ARG A 97 10.83 12.87 5.47
CA ARG A 97 11.37 12.74 6.83
C ARG A 97 10.36 13.17 7.89
N ARG A 98 9.71 14.33 7.69
CA ARG A 98 8.64 14.81 8.57
C ARG A 98 7.52 13.78 8.70
N MET A 99 6.98 13.33 7.59
CA MET A 99 5.87 12.37 7.59
C MET A 99 6.25 11.04 8.26
N ARG A 100 7.41 10.50 7.91
CA ARG A 100 7.94 9.28 8.53
C ARG A 100 8.09 9.43 10.05
N HIS A 101 8.62 10.56 10.51
CA HIS A 101 8.77 10.85 11.94
C HIS A 101 7.42 10.85 12.66
N LEU A 102 6.40 11.47 12.10
CA LEU A 102 5.05 11.52 12.66
C LEU A 102 4.35 10.15 12.66
N MET A 103 4.64 9.31 11.66
CA MET A 103 4.02 7.98 11.52
C MET A 103 4.68 6.89 12.37
N MET A 104 5.92 7.04 12.81
CA MET A 104 6.66 5.97 13.49
C MET A 104 6.13 5.61 14.90
N PRO A 105 5.70 6.56 15.76
CA PRO A 105 5.33 6.29 17.15
C PRO A 105 4.25 5.20 17.34
N PRO A 106 3.20 5.09 16.50
CA PRO A 106 2.21 4.03 16.61
C PRO A 106 2.76 2.60 16.50
N PHE A 107 3.93 2.42 15.90
CA PHE A 107 4.50 1.11 15.58
C PHE A 107 5.65 0.68 16.50
N HIS A 108 5.77 1.30 17.70
CA HIS A 108 6.84 0.99 18.64
C HIS A 108 6.33 0.64 20.06
N GLY A 109 7.17 -0.07 20.81
CA GLY A 109 7.00 -0.33 22.23
C GLY A 109 5.82 -1.23 22.62
N GLU A 110 5.13 -0.88 23.70
CA GLU A 110 4.02 -1.67 24.26
C GLU A 110 2.81 -1.78 23.33
N ARG A 111 2.64 -0.82 22.40
CA ARG A 111 1.55 -0.85 21.43
C ARG A 111 1.64 -2.04 20.50
N MET A 112 2.83 -2.46 20.12
CA MET A 112 3.02 -3.69 19.33
C MET A 112 2.52 -4.93 20.07
N ARG A 113 2.58 -4.94 21.40
CA ARG A 113 2.02 -6.05 22.20
C ARG A 113 0.49 -6.06 22.15
N SER A 114 -0.15 -4.91 22.33
CA SER A 114 -1.62 -4.81 22.26
C SER A 114 -2.15 -5.15 20.86
N TYR A 115 -1.42 -4.76 19.80
CA TYR A 115 -1.76 -5.21 18.44
C TYR A 115 -1.60 -6.72 18.28
N GLY A 116 -0.61 -7.35 18.93
CA GLY A 116 -0.43 -8.79 18.94
C GLY A 116 -1.65 -9.54 19.52
N GLU A 117 -2.19 -9.06 20.64
CA GLU A 117 -3.42 -9.60 21.25
C GLU A 117 -4.63 -9.42 20.31
N LEU A 118 -4.81 -8.23 19.75
CA LEU A 118 -5.87 -7.95 18.79
C LEU A 118 -5.78 -8.85 17.54
N ILE A 119 -4.57 -9.06 17.02
CA ILE A 119 -4.33 -9.94 15.86
C ILE A 119 -4.69 -11.39 16.20
N ALA A 120 -4.32 -11.88 17.39
CA ALA A 120 -4.66 -13.21 17.86
C ALA A 120 -6.18 -13.41 17.94
N ASP A 121 -6.89 -12.47 18.57
CA ASP A 121 -8.35 -12.53 18.70
C ASP A 121 -9.06 -12.55 17.35
N ILE A 122 -8.65 -11.68 16.43
CA ILE A 122 -9.20 -11.63 15.06
C ILE A 122 -8.91 -12.93 14.31
N THR A 123 -7.70 -13.46 14.47
CA THR A 123 -7.30 -14.71 13.81
C THR A 123 -8.15 -15.86 14.30
N ASP A 124 -8.33 -16.00 15.60
CA ASP A 124 -9.18 -17.03 16.22
C ASP A 124 -10.63 -16.91 15.76
N GLU A 125 -11.15 -15.70 15.66
CA GLU A 125 -12.51 -15.44 15.19
C GLU A 125 -12.70 -15.90 13.74
N VAL A 126 -11.80 -15.53 12.85
CA VAL A 126 -11.86 -15.90 11.43
C VAL A 126 -11.66 -17.41 11.26
N MET A 127 -10.70 -17.99 11.96
CA MET A 127 -10.38 -19.42 11.85
C MET A 127 -11.46 -20.33 12.44
N ARG A 128 -12.26 -19.87 13.41
CA ARG A 128 -13.47 -20.60 13.85
C ARG A 128 -14.47 -20.85 12.72
N GLY A 129 -14.47 -20.03 11.68
CA GLY A 129 -15.26 -20.27 10.47
C GLY A 129 -14.71 -21.39 9.57
N CYS A 130 -13.48 -21.84 9.79
CA CYS A 130 -12.85 -22.91 9.04
C CYS A 130 -13.20 -24.28 9.65
N VAL A 131 -14.10 -25.01 9.03
CA VAL A 131 -14.57 -26.31 9.56
C VAL A 131 -13.60 -27.43 9.16
N ILE A 132 -13.16 -28.21 10.15
CA ILE A 132 -12.29 -29.40 9.93
C ILE A 132 -12.97 -30.35 8.93
N GLY A 133 -12.18 -30.82 7.95
CA GLY A 133 -12.66 -31.71 6.87
C GLY A 133 -13.34 -30.99 5.70
N LYS A 134 -13.56 -29.69 5.75
CA LYS A 134 -14.05 -28.90 4.62
C LYS A 134 -12.92 -28.11 3.96
N ARG A 135 -12.95 -28.04 2.63
CA ARG A 135 -12.00 -27.21 1.86
C ARG A 135 -12.36 -25.73 2.03
N PHE A 136 -11.37 -24.89 2.24
CA PHE A 136 -11.50 -23.44 2.25
C PHE A 136 -10.37 -22.78 1.44
N VAL A 137 -10.55 -21.52 1.06
CA VAL A 137 -9.54 -20.75 0.33
C VAL A 137 -8.72 -19.96 1.34
N LEU A 138 -7.51 -20.44 1.64
CA LEU A 138 -6.60 -19.86 2.63
C LEU A 138 -6.39 -18.36 2.42
N ARG A 139 -6.12 -17.92 1.17
CA ARG A 139 -5.95 -16.51 0.82
C ARG A 139 -7.12 -15.64 1.28
N LYS A 140 -8.37 -16.10 1.13
CA LYS A 140 -9.55 -15.34 1.60
C LYS A 140 -9.55 -15.17 3.11
N CYS A 141 -9.15 -16.19 3.86
CA CYS A 141 -9.01 -16.09 5.32
C CYS A 141 -7.94 -15.07 5.69
N MET A 142 -6.77 -15.11 5.05
CA MET A 142 -5.68 -14.18 5.29
C MET A 142 -6.07 -12.72 4.94
N GLN A 143 -6.75 -12.52 3.81
CA GLN A 143 -7.28 -11.21 3.44
C GLN A 143 -8.32 -10.71 4.47
N THR A 144 -9.21 -11.57 4.96
CA THR A 144 -10.17 -11.19 6.00
C THR A 144 -9.48 -10.79 7.29
N ILE A 145 -8.48 -11.57 7.75
CA ILE A 145 -7.71 -11.26 8.96
C ILE A 145 -7.02 -9.91 8.81
N THR A 146 -6.22 -9.72 7.76
CA THR A 146 -5.45 -8.49 7.56
C THR A 146 -6.34 -7.25 7.42
N LEU A 147 -7.49 -7.37 6.73
CA LEU A 147 -8.44 -6.26 6.61
C LEU A 147 -9.06 -5.89 7.96
N ARG A 148 -9.51 -6.88 8.75
CA ARG A 148 -10.07 -6.65 10.08
C ARG A 148 -9.05 -6.04 11.05
N VAL A 149 -7.79 -6.49 10.98
CA VAL A 149 -6.69 -5.89 11.75
C VAL A 149 -6.54 -4.42 11.40
N ILE A 150 -6.54 -4.05 10.13
CA ILE A 150 -6.44 -2.65 9.69
C ILE A 150 -7.65 -1.85 10.17
N LEU A 151 -8.86 -2.36 10.00
CA LEU A 151 -10.07 -1.65 10.43
C LEU A 151 -10.07 -1.36 11.94
N ARG A 152 -9.56 -2.29 12.76
CA ARG A 152 -9.54 -2.13 14.23
C ARG A 152 -8.28 -1.42 14.71
N ALA A 153 -7.08 -1.83 14.27
CA ALA A 153 -5.82 -1.27 14.76
C ALA A 153 -5.49 0.08 14.13
N VAL A 154 -5.76 0.26 12.83
CA VAL A 154 -5.39 1.49 12.11
C VAL A 154 -6.52 2.52 12.16
N PHE A 155 -7.74 2.12 11.74
CA PHE A 155 -8.88 3.02 11.74
C PHE A 155 -9.60 3.08 13.09
N GLY A 156 -9.32 2.17 14.04
CA GLY A 156 -9.96 2.11 15.35
C GLY A 156 -11.47 1.89 15.29
N LEU A 157 -11.96 1.24 14.26
CA LEU A 157 -13.38 1.01 14.08
C LEU A 157 -13.83 -0.22 14.87
N GLU A 158 -14.80 -0.03 15.78
CA GLU A 158 -15.49 -1.12 16.45
C GLU A 158 -16.61 -1.67 15.59
N GLU A 159 -17.04 -2.92 15.86
CA GLU A 159 -18.13 -3.57 15.13
C GLU A 159 -19.41 -2.72 15.17
N GLY A 160 -19.95 -2.44 13.98
CA GLY A 160 -21.13 -1.58 13.85
C GLY A 160 -21.43 -1.23 12.39
N LEU A 161 -22.28 -0.25 12.20
CA LEU A 161 -22.69 0.18 10.86
C LEU A 161 -21.50 0.74 10.06
N ARG A 162 -20.70 1.62 10.66
CA ARG A 162 -19.55 2.28 10.04
C ARG A 162 -18.46 1.26 9.68
N TYR A 163 -18.16 0.32 10.59
CA TYR A 163 -17.24 -0.79 10.33
C TYR A 163 -17.65 -1.55 9.07
N ARG A 164 -18.92 -1.99 9.00
CA ARG A 164 -19.44 -2.74 7.84
C ARG A 164 -19.47 -1.91 6.55
N GLN A 165 -19.68 -0.60 6.63
CA GLN A 165 -19.62 0.28 5.46
C GLN A 165 -18.18 0.40 4.95
N MET A 166 -17.22 0.65 5.83
CA MET A 166 -15.81 0.74 5.50
C MET A 166 -15.29 -0.60 4.95
N GLU A 167 -15.58 -1.71 5.60
CA GLU A 167 -15.19 -3.05 5.14
C GLU A 167 -15.67 -3.30 3.70
N ARG A 168 -16.96 -3.06 3.42
CA ARG A 168 -17.52 -3.24 2.07
C ARG A 168 -16.89 -2.30 1.03
N ALA A 169 -16.66 -1.06 1.40
CA ALA A 169 -16.05 -0.07 0.51
C ALA A 169 -14.62 -0.48 0.16
N LEU A 170 -13.83 -0.90 1.14
CA LEU A 170 -12.45 -1.33 0.97
C LEU A 170 -12.35 -2.63 0.15
N VAL A 171 -13.14 -3.66 0.47
CA VAL A 171 -13.19 -4.89 -0.33
C VAL A 171 -13.53 -4.57 -1.78
N SER A 172 -14.53 -3.72 -2.02
CA SER A 172 -14.94 -3.32 -3.38
C SER A 172 -13.83 -2.57 -4.15
N LEU A 173 -13.02 -1.75 -3.47
CA LEU A 173 -11.88 -1.05 -4.08
C LEU A 173 -10.73 -2.01 -4.38
N LEU A 174 -10.40 -2.88 -3.41
CA LEU A 174 -9.31 -3.86 -3.54
C LEU A 174 -9.59 -4.88 -4.65
N ASP A 175 -10.81 -5.38 -4.75
CA ASP A 175 -11.24 -6.26 -5.84
C ASP A 175 -11.11 -5.56 -7.20
N ALA A 176 -11.49 -4.28 -7.28
CA ALA A 176 -11.35 -3.49 -8.51
C ALA A 176 -9.89 -3.25 -8.89
N SER A 177 -8.98 -3.12 -7.91
CA SER A 177 -7.55 -2.87 -8.15
C SER A 177 -6.75 -4.14 -8.45
N SER A 178 -7.27 -5.32 -8.18
CA SER A 178 -6.57 -6.60 -8.39
C SER A 178 -6.58 -7.12 -9.83
N THR A 179 -7.22 -6.41 -10.75
CA THR A 179 -7.29 -6.82 -12.17
C THR A 179 -6.10 -6.28 -12.97
N ARG A 180 -5.68 -7.01 -14.02
CA ARG A 180 -4.62 -6.54 -14.94
C ARG A 180 -4.96 -5.20 -15.61
N LEU A 181 -6.24 -4.93 -15.85
CA LEU A 181 -6.71 -3.65 -16.38
C LEU A 181 -6.46 -2.50 -15.42
N SER A 182 -6.60 -2.74 -14.12
CA SER A 182 -6.36 -1.73 -13.09
C SER A 182 -4.88 -1.32 -13.04
N VAL A 183 -3.97 -2.28 -13.22
CA VAL A 183 -2.54 -2.00 -13.35
C VAL A 183 -2.29 -1.12 -14.58
N GLY A 184 -3.00 -1.34 -15.69
CA GLY A 184 -2.93 -0.49 -16.87
C GLY A 184 -3.26 0.98 -16.58
N PHE A 185 -4.24 1.28 -15.73
CA PHE A 185 -4.58 2.65 -15.34
C PHE A 185 -3.47 3.35 -14.56
N LEU A 186 -2.66 2.59 -13.81
CA LEU A 186 -1.54 3.16 -13.09
C LEU A 186 -0.45 3.67 -14.04
N TYR A 187 -0.16 2.93 -15.11
CA TYR A 187 0.94 3.23 -16.02
C TYR A 187 0.53 4.02 -17.26
N PHE A 188 -0.73 3.98 -17.67
CA PHE A 188 -1.22 4.68 -18.88
C PHE A 188 -2.26 5.75 -18.52
N PRO A 189 -1.85 7.01 -18.29
CA PRO A 189 -2.78 8.10 -17.92
C PRO A 189 -3.91 8.31 -18.94
N ILE A 190 -3.70 8.00 -20.21
CA ILE A 190 -4.72 8.09 -21.25
C ILE A 190 -5.95 7.20 -20.96
N LEU A 191 -5.76 6.12 -20.19
CA LEU A 191 -6.85 5.22 -19.78
C LEU A 191 -7.64 5.77 -18.57
N ARG A 192 -7.15 6.83 -17.93
CA ARG A 192 -7.80 7.49 -16.77
C ARG A 192 -8.92 8.44 -17.19
N GLN A 193 -9.71 8.07 -18.19
CA GLN A 193 -10.84 8.87 -18.63
C GLN A 193 -12.12 8.43 -17.93
N ASN A 194 -12.78 9.39 -17.28
CA ASN A 194 -14.09 9.14 -16.68
C ASN A 194 -15.17 9.25 -17.77
N LEU A 195 -15.42 8.16 -18.46
CA LEU A 195 -16.43 8.05 -19.50
C LEU A 195 -17.81 7.65 -18.93
N GLY A 196 -18.10 8.06 -17.70
CA GLY A 196 -19.39 7.81 -17.06
C GLY A 196 -19.41 6.59 -16.13
N PRO A 197 -20.64 6.18 -15.70
CA PRO A 197 -20.83 5.17 -14.65
C PRO A 197 -20.25 3.80 -14.98
N LEU A 198 -20.21 3.44 -16.25
CA LEU A 198 -19.75 2.13 -16.73
C LEU A 198 -18.24 2.08 -17.03
N SER A 199 -17.55 3.23 -17.01
CA SER A 199 -16.10 3.21 -17.25
C SER A 199 -15.36 2.61 -16.06
N PRO A 200 -14.37 1.73 -16.28
CA PRO A 200 -13.61 1.12 -15.19
C PRO A 200 -12.90 2.17 -14.32
N TRP A 201 -12.34 3.21 -14.94
CA TRP A 201 -11.72 4.33 -14.20
C TRP A 201 -12.76 5.13 -13.39
N GLY A 202 -13.91 5.47 -13.97
CA GLY A 202 -14.98 6.14 -13.24
C GLY A 202 -15.53 5.29 -12.08
N SER A 203 -15.57 3.97 -12.23
CA SER A 203 -15.93 3.06 -11.13
C SER A 203 -14.89 3.10 -10.00
N PHE A 204 -13.60 3.07 -10.33
CA PHE A 204 -12.51 3.20 -9.36
C PHE A 204 -12.60 4.53 -8.60
N VAL A 205 -12.75 5.65 -9.31
CA VAL A 205 -12.85 6.99 -8.70
C VAL A 205 -14.01 7.07 -7.72
N ARG A 206 -15.21 6.60 -8.10
CA ARG A 206 -16.38 6.61 -7.20
C ARG A 206 -16.18 5.77 -5.94
N LYS A 207 -15.54 4.60 -6.06
CA LYS A 207 -15.23 3.74 -4.90
C LYS A 207 -14.24 4.44 -3.97
N ARG A 208 -13.21 5.06 -4.52
CA ARG A 208 -12.24 5.85 -3.76
C ARG A 208 -12.92 7.02 -3.05
N GLU A 209 -13.73 7.81 -3.75
CA GLU A 209 -14.47 8.94 -3.17
C GLU A 209 -15.43 8.51 -2.06
N TRP A 210 -15.99 7.30 -2.15
CA TRP A 210 -16.81 6.76 -1.07
C TRP A 210 -15.97 6.46 0.17
N ILE A 211 -14.80 5.85 0.00
CA ILE A 211 -13.86 5.59 1.10
C ILE A 211 -13.37 6.92 1.69
N ASP A 212 -13.00 7.88 0.84
CA ASP A 212 -12.54 9.20 1.28
C ASP A 212 -13.58 9.87 2.20
N ARG A 213 -14.85 9.83 1.82
CA ARG A 213 -15.95 10.35 2.67
C ARG A 213 -16.00 9.64 4.02
N LEU A 214 -15.95 8.31 4.04
CA LEU A 214 -15.99 7.56 5.30
C LEU A 214 -14.79 7.88 6.21
N ILE A 215 -13.60 8.09 5.62
CA ILE A 215 -12.40 8.50 6.37
C ILE A 215 -12.56 9.91 6.91
N TYR A 216 -12.99 10.87 6.09
CA TYR A 216 -13.16 12.24 6.54
C TYR A 216 -14.27 12.38 7.60
N ASP A 217 -15.34 11.61 7.48
CA ASP A 217 -16.41 11.57 8.49
C ASP A 217 -15.87 11.02 9.83
N GLU A 218 -15.03 9.99 9.80
CA GLU A 218 -14.38 9.43 11.01
C GLU A 218 -13.43 10.46 11.65
N ILE A 219 -12.58 11.12 10.85
CA ILE A 219 -11.67 12.16 11.34
C ILE A 219 -12.46 13.32 11.97
N ALA A 220 -13.51 13.79 11.31
CA ALA A 220 -14.33 14.90 11.80
C ALA A 220 -15.01 14.55 13.14
N GLU A 221 -15.58 13.35 13.24
CA GLU A 221 -16.21 12.89 14.49
C GLU A 221 -15.22 12.84 15.64
N ARG A 222 -14.04 12.24 15.42
CA ARG A 222 -13.02 12.15 16.47
C ARG A 222 -12.48 13.50 16.93
N ARG A 223 -12.35 14.46 16.01
CA ARG A 223 -11.95 15.83 16.39
C ARG A 223 -12.98 16.49 17.33
N THR A 224 -14.26 16.09 17.25
CA THR A 224 -15.31 16.62 18.11
C THR A 224 -15.43 15.88 19.45
N GLN A 225 -15.17 14.57 19.46
CA GLN A 225 -15.36 13.73 20.64
C GLN A 225 -14.22 13.82 21.67
N GLN A 226 -13.03 14.28 21.29
CA GLN A 226 -11.83 14.40 22.14
C GLN A 226 -11.52 13.17 23.02
N ASP A 227 -11.90 11.97 22.55
CA ASP A 227 -11.65 10.73 23.28
C ASP A 227 -10.16 10.35 23.18
N THR A 228 -9.43 10.68 24.24
CA THR A 228 -7.98 10.44 24.35
C THR A 228 -7.62 8.99 24.76
N ASN A 229 -8.59 8.16 25.10
CA ASN A 229 -8.34 6.80 25.58
C ASN A 229 -8.19 5.76 24.46
N ARG A 230 -8.34 6.16 23.22
CA ARG A 230 -8.20 5.26 22.06
C ARG A 230 -6.72 5.05 21.69
N ASN A 231 -6.36 3.82 21.41
CA ASN A 231 -4.97 3.41 21.10
C ASN A 231 -4.76 3.03 19.63
N ASP A 232 -5.72 3.32 18.75
CA ASP A 232 -5.59 3.08 17.31
C ASP A 232 -4.64 4.09 16.64
N VAL A 233 -4.12 3.68 15.46
CA VAL A 233 -3.15 4.49 14.72
C VAL A 233 -3.71 5.86 14.34
N LEU A 234 -4.97 5.95 13.90
CA LEU A 234 -5.60 7.21 13.53
C LEU A 234 -5.60 8.21 14.69
N THR A 235 -6.02 7.78 15.90
CA THR A 235 -6.01 8.66 17.10
C THR A 235 -4.60 9.15 17.40
N LEU A 236 -3.59 8.30 17.27
CA LEU A 236 -2.20 8.67 17.51
C LEU A 236 -1.67 9.64 16.46
N LEU A 237 -1.98 9.44 15.20
CA LEU A 237 -1.61 10.37 14.13
C LEU A 237 -2.31 11.73 14.28
N MET A 238 -3.57 11.74 14.72
CA MET A 238 -4.30 12.98 14.99
C MET A 238 -3.70 13.82 16.13
N SER A 239 -3.02 13.16 17.08
CA SER A 239 -2.35 13.82 18.22
C SER A 239 -0.87 14.09 17.97
N ALA A 240 -0.29 13.60 16.87
CA ALA A 240 1.11 13.79 16.55
C ALA A 240 1.39 15.23 16.06
N HIS A 241 2.50 15.78 16.53
CA HIS A 241 2.99 17.11 16.13
C HIS A 241 4.46 17.00 15.72
N ASP A 242 4.84 17.75 14.73
CA ASP A 242 6.24 17.85 14.32
C ASP A 242 7.04 18.81 15.22
N GLU A 243 8.33 19.00 14.92
CA GLU A 243 9.23 19.86 15.70
C GLU A 243 8.78 21.33 15.70
N ALA A 244 7.99 21.78 14.73
CA ALA A 244 7.41 23.11 14.67
C ALA A 244 6.07 23.22 15.42
N GLY A 245 5.57 22.10 15.98
CA GLY A 245 4.27 22.02 16.65
C GLY A 245 3.10 21.86 15.69
N GLU A 246 3.34 21.58 14.41
CA GLU A 246 2.30 21.43 13.40
C GLU A 246 1.74 20.00 13.38
N ALA A 247 0.43 19.87 13.46
CA ALA A 247 -0.28 18.60 13.36
C ALA A 247 -0.46 18.17 11.91
N LEU A 248 -0.82 16.90 11.71
CA LEU A 248 -1.25 16.40 10.40
C LEU A 248 -2.59 17.02 9.98
N THR A 249 -2.66 17.47 8.75
CA THR A 249 -3.91 17.91 8.11
C THR A 249 -4.84 16.72 7.85
N ASN A 250 -6.13 16.99 7.64
CA ASN A 250 -7.08 15.92 7.29
C ASN A 250 -6.70 15.19 5.98
N GLY A 251 -6.10 15.92 5.02
CA GLY A 251 -5.60 15.35 3.77
C GLY A 251 -4.43 14.41 4.00
N GLU A 252 -3.44 14.82 4.80
CA GLU A 252 -2.31 13.97 5.19
C GLU A 252 -2.79 12.72 5.95
N LEU A 253 -3.69 12.88 6.93
CA LEU A 253 -4.27 11.74 7.66
C LEU A 253 -4.96 10.76 6.71
N ARG A 254 -5.78 11.25 5.78
CA ARG A 254 -6.46 10.41 4.79
C ARG A 254 -5.46 9.65 3.92
N ASP A 255 -4.45 10.32 3.42
CA ASP A 255 -3.46 9.72 2.51
C ASP A 255 -2.62 8.68 3.23
N GLU A 256 -2.25 8.90 4.50
CA GLU A 256 -1.51 7.93 5.30
C GLU A 256 -2.36 6.73 5.73
N LEU A 257 -3.65 6.91 6.03
CA LEU A 257 -4.55 5.79 6.29
C LEU A 257 -4.72 4.89 5.07
N MET A 258 -4.81 5.48 3.87
CA MET A 258 -4.83 4.72 2.62
C MET A 258 -3.49 4.04 2.32
N THR A 259 -2.39 4.67 2.70
CA THR A 259 -1.05 4.10 2.59
C THR A 259 -0.90 2.87 3.48
N LEU A 260 -1.28 2.98 4.74
CA LEU A 260 -1.24 1.86 5.70
C LEU A 260 -2.16 0.71 5.27
N LEU A 261 -3.33 1.01 4.73
CA LEU A 261 -4.22 0.00 4.15
C LEU A 261 -3.56 -0.74 2.99
N ALA A 262 -3.05 -0.01 2.01
CA ALA A 262 -2.46 -0.61 0.82
C ALA A 262 -1.20 -1.43 1.15
N ALA A 263 -0.35 -0.90 2.04
CA ALA A 263 0.87 -1.58 2.47
C ALA A 263 0.59 -2.80 3.35
N GLY A 264 -0.36 -2.72 4.28
CA GLY A 264 -0.57 -3.75 5.31
C GLY A 264 -1.51 -4.88 4.92
N HIS A 265 -2.47 -4.64 4.01
CA HIS A 265 -3.49 -5.65 3.68
C HIS A 265 -2.98 -6.72 2.72
N GLU A 266 -2.79 -6.38 1.46
CA GLU A 266 -2.57 -7.37 0.40
C GLU A 266 -1.19 -8.03 0.48
N THR A 267 -0.16 -7.27 0.85
CA THR A 267 1.21 -7.79 0.98
C THR A 267 1.29 -8.81 2.10
N THR A 268 0.72 -8.50 3.27
CA THR A 268 0.70 -9.39 4.43
C THR A 268 -0.17 -10.62 4.18
N ALA A 269 -1.35 -10.46 3.59
CA ALA A 269 -2.22 -11.59 3.24
C ALA A 269 -1.54 -12.54 2.25
N SER A 270 -0.80 -12.01 1.27
CA SER A 270 -0.03 -12.81 0.32
C SER A 270 1.12 -13.53 1.00
N ALA A 271 1.91 -12.86 1.83
CA ALA A 271 3.01 -13.47 2.57
C ALA A 271 2.53 -14.62 3.47
N LEU A 272 1.46 -14.42 4.24
CA LEU A 272 0.85 -15.45 5.07
C LEU A 272 0.33 -16.63 4.25
N THR A 273 -0.29 -16.36 3.09
CA THR A 273 -0.79 -17.42 2.19
C THR A 273 0.34 -18.29 1.64
N TRP A 274 1.51 -17.73 1.42
CA TRP A 274 2.69 -18.49 0.94
C TRP A 274 3.46 -19.17 2.05
N ALA A 275 3.35 -18.69 3.30
CA ALA A 275 4.01 -19.28 4.47
C ALA A 275 3.28 -20.52 5.00
N LEU A 276 1.98 -20.63 4.77
CA LEU A 276 1.10 -21.72 5.21
C LEU A 276 0.74 -22.67 4.07
#